data_435676680e34cce36d376cd97e3088e8
#
_entry.id   435676680e34cce36d376cd97e3088e8
#
_cell.length_a   1.000
_cell.length_b   1.000
_cell.length_c   1.000
_cell.angle_alpha   90.00
_cell.angle_beta   90.00
_cell.angle_gamma   90.00
#
_symmetry.space_group_name_H-M   'P 1'
#
loop_
_entity.id
_entity.type
_entity.pdbx_description
1 polymer ?
#
loop_
_entity_poly.entity_id
_entity_poly.type
_entity_poly.pdbx_seq_one_letter_code
_entity_poly.pdbx_strand_id
1 'polypeptide(L)'
;MERWWNNLQIVKIVNHLAAVPFYVYFRTCQSGRTRGNMKIVILERNSVGTDVSVDCINDFGEVTVYRNTVTIEEVRERVKDADIIIANKSPMREETLKDAHNVKLICEFATGYDNCDLEYCNSRGIKVANARDYCTGMVAQHTFTLALALSQKLFHYDDYVKSGQYSAQDRFSNFDMPFTELEGKIWGIVGMGNIGRRVAKIATAFGCKVIFHSITGKSTCEEYTRVDKDTLLSESDFLSLHCPLSELSRSFIDAAALKKMKKTAVLINVARGPVVNNADLYEALVEGEIAAAGLDVVEREPLEESNSLSRLKDSNQLIITPHLAWASVEARTRCVEEAYKNIEAFLRGEDRCVV
;
A
#
# COMPACT_ATOMS: atom_id res chain seq x y z
N MET A 1 -45.06 38.68 3.59
CA MET A 1 -43.77 38.07 3.42
C MET A 1 -43.92 36.54 3.57
N GLU A 2 -44.82 36.00 2.79
CA GLU A 2 -45.06 34.57 2.65
C GLU A 2 -45.12 34.29 1.16
N ARG A 3 -44.15 33.61 0.62
CA ARG A 3 -44.12 32.93 -0.70
C ARG A 3 -42.68 32.62 -1.11
N TRP A 4 -42.11 31.51 -0.58
CA TRP A 4 -40.94 30.87 -1.19
C TRP A 4 -40.66 29.44 -0.61
N TRP A 5 -41.68 28.76 -0.06
CA TRP A 5 -41.55 27.39 0.41
C TRP A 5 -42.68 26.49 -0.11
N ASN A 6 -42.75 26.28 -1.39
CA ASN A 6 -43.53 25.16 -1.95
C ASN A 6 -43.04 24.90 -3.36
N ASN A 7 -42.07 24.02 -3.49
CA ASN A 7 -41.79 23.19 -4.66
C ASN A 7 -40.46 22.41 -4.46
N LEU A 8 -40.39 21.61 -3.39
CA LEU A 8 -39.45 20.51 -3.33
C LEU A 8 -40.13 19.29 -3.95
N GLN A 9 -40.07 19.18 -5.27
CA GLN A 9 -40.19 17.90 -5.92
C GLN A 9 -38.98 17.07 -5.52
N ILE A 10 -39.22 16.00 -4.76
CA ILE A 10 -38.29 14.92 -4.52
C ILE A 10 -38.03 14.24 -5.88
N VAL A 11 -37.02 14.74 -6.59
CA VAL A 11 -36.47 14.01 -7.73
C VAL A 11 -35.75 12.80 -7.14
N LYS A 12 -36.33 11.63 -7.31
CA LYS A 12 -35.63 10.36 -7.18
C LYS A 12 -34.41 10.44 -8.09
N ILE A 13 -33.24 10.68 -7.51
CA ILE A 13 -31.95 10.45 -8.18
C ILE A 13 -31.79 8.94 -8.18
N VAL A 14 -32.37 8.32 -9.18
CA VAL A 14 -32.08 6.96 -9.59
C VAL A 14 -30.64 6.98 -10.14
N ASN A 15 -29.80 6.15 -9.56
CA ASN A 15 -28.49 5.70 -10.01
C ASN A 15 -28.24 5.95 -11.49
N HIS A 16 -27.51 7.01 -11.78
CA HIS A 16 -26.68 7.13 -12.98
C HIS A 16 -25.29 7.65 -12.53
N LEU A 17 -24.54 6.77 -11.90
CA LEU A 17 -23.10 6.78 -12.05
C LEU A 17 -22.85 6.40 -13.52
N ALA A 18 -23.01 7.36 -14.42
CA ALA A 18 -22.47 7.26 -15.75
C ALA A 18 -20.96 7.01 -15.56
N ALA A 19 -20.54 5.82 -15.90
CA ALA A 19 -19.15 5.49 -16.03
C ALA A 19 -18.54 6.56 -16.96
N VAL A 20 -17.78 7.47 -16.39
CA VAL A 20 -16.87 8.30 -17.17
C VAL A 20 -15.93 7.30 -17.83
N PRO A 21 -15.90 7.16 -19.15
CA PRO A 21 -14.94 6.27 -19.77
C PRO A 21 -13.56 6.88 -19.53
N PHE A 22 -12.85 6.38 -18.53
CA PHE A 22 -11.43 6.59 -18.42
C PHE A 22 -10.80 5.91 -19.63
N TYR A 23 -10.55 6.66 -20.68
CA TYR A 23 -9.67 6.25 -21.77
C TYR A 23 -8.24 6.18 -21.21
N VAL A 24 -7.92 5.08 -20.54
CA VAL A 24 -6.55 4.67 -20.38
C VAL A 24 -6.08 4.30 -21.78
N TYR A 25 -5.10 5.03 -22.30
CA TYR A 25 -4.45 4.71 -23.57
C TYR A 25 -3.82 3.32 -23.43
N PHE A 26 -4.59 2.29 -23.80
CA PHE A 26 -4.02 1.00 -24.11
C PHE A 26 -3.14 1.21 -25.33
N ARG A 27 -1.83 1.00 -25.20
CA ARG A 27 -1.05 0.56 -26.36
C ARG A 27 -1.79 -0.66 -26.85
N THR A 28 -2.44 -0.54 -28.01
CA THR A 28 -3.00 -1.67 -28.73
C THR A 28 -1.89 -2.70 -28.85
N CYS A 29 -2.05 -3.83 -28.16
CA CYS A 29 -1.21 -5.00 -28.41
C CYS A 29 -1.20 -5.22 -29.91
N GLN A 30 -0.04 -5.11 -30.55
CA GLN A 30 0.10 -5.43 -31.97
C GLN A 30 -0.15 -6.93 -32.08
N SER A 31 -1.37 -7.30 -32.44
CA SER A 31 -1.78 -8.65 -32.80
C SER A 31 -1.00 -9.10 -34.03
N GLY A 32 0.16 -9.69 -33.82
CA GLY A 32 1.03 -10.15 -34.92
C GLY A 32 2.12 -11.11 -34.48
N ARG A 33 2.27 -11.38 -33.17
CA ARG A 33 3.19 -12.41 -32.65
C ARG A 33 2.45 -13.74 -32.58
N THR A 34 3.08 -14.80 -33.08
CA THR A 34 2.67 -16.19 -32.85
C THR A 34 2.48 -16.38 -31.35
N ARG A 35 1.28 -16.79 -30.95
CA ARG A 35 0.99 -17.13 -29.55
C ARG A 35 2.09 -18.05 -29.02
N GLY A 36 2.73 -17.68 -27.92
CA GLY A 36 3.66 -18.55 -27.20
C GLY A 36 2.93 -19.84 -26.79
N ASN A 37 3.68 -20.90 -26.54
CA ASN A 37 3.12 -22.20 -26.17
C ASN A 37 3.22 -22.45 -24.64
N MET A 38 3.23 -21.37 -23.81
CA MET A 38 3.36 -21.47 -22.37
C MET A 38 2.00 -21.68 -21.71
N LYS A 39 1.96 -22.49 -20.68
CA LYS A 39 0.80 -22.59 -19.77
C LYS A 39 0.99 -21.61 -18.62
N ILE A 40 0.17 -20.60 -18.56
CA ILE A 40 0.26 -19.53 -17.59
C ILE A 40 -0.95 -19.59 -16.65
N VAL A 41 -0.73 -19.48 -15.35
CA VAL A 41 -1.82 -19.43 -14.39
C VAL A 41 -1.78 -18.10 -13.62
N ILE A 42 -2.93 -17.41 -13.54
CA ILE A 42 -3.13 -16.25 -12.68
C ILE A 42 -3.97 -16.72 -11.48
N LEU A 43 -3.36 -16.77 -10.30
CA LEU A 43 -3.99 -17.35 -9.11
C LEU A 43 -5.00 -16.41 -8.44
N GLU A 44 -4.78 -15.09 -8.52
CA GLU A 44 -5.55 -14.11 -7.76
C GLU A 44 -5.92 -12.90 -8.63
N ARG A 45 -6.75 -13.13 -9.65
CA ARG A 45 -7.20 -12.09 -10.57
C ARG A 45 -7.81 -10.87 -9.86
N ASN A 46 -8.52 -11.12 -8.75
CA ASN A 46 -9.13 -10.05 -7.95
C ASN A 46 -8.10 -9.15 -7.26
N SER A 47 -6.87 -9.60 -7.09
CA SER A 47 -5.82 -8.81 -6.43
C SER A 47 -5.48 -7.53 -7.18
N VAL A 48 -5.66 -7.49 -8.50
CA VAL A 48 -5.48 -6.28 -9.31
C VAL A 48 -6.79 -5.62 -9.73
N GLY A 49 -7.94 -6.10 -9.22
CA GLY A 49 -9.27 -5.57 -9.52
C GLY A 49 -9.79 -5.95 -10.92
N THR A 50 -11.09 -6.07 -11.09
CA THR A 50 -11.72 -6.49 -12.35
C THR A 50 -11.78 -5.40 -13.40
N ASP A 51 -11.54 -4.17 -13.00
CA ASP A 51 -11.51 -2.95 -13.82
C ASP A 51 -10.16 -2.75 -14.57
N VAL A 52 -9.13 -3.55 -14.25
CA VAL A 52 -7.85 -3.56 -14.97
C VAL A 52 -7.77 -4.82 -15.81
N SER A 53 -7.52 -4.73 -17.14
CA SER A 53 -7.35 -5.91 -17.99
C SER A 53 -6.01 -6.61 -17.73
N VAL A 54 -6.04 -7.94 -17.83
CA VAL A 54 -4.85 -8.81 -17.86
C VAL A 54 -4.68 -9.50 -19.21
N ASP A 55 -5.48 -9.13 -20.21
CA ASP A 55 -5.55 -9.81 -21.51
C ASP A 55 -4.24 -9.79 -22.27
N CYS A 56 -3.36 -8.83 -22.03
CA CYS A 56 -2.04 -8.79 -22.63
C CYS A 56 -1.21 -10.05 -22.32
N ILE A 57 -1.45 -10.73 -21.22
CA ILE A 57 -0.73 -11.96 -20.85
C ILE A 57 -1.01 -13.10 -21.85
N ASN A 58 -2.15 -13.08 -22.55
CA ASN A 58 -2.49 -14.08 -23.57
C ASN A 58 -1.52 -14.07 -24.77
N ASP A 59 -0.70 -13.04 -24.94
CA ASP A 59 0.34 -13.00 -25.99
C ASP A 59 1.39 -14.10 -25.79
N PHE A 60 1.56 -14.63 -24.59
CA PHE A 60 2.59 -15.60 -24.23
C PHE A 60 2.13 -17.06 -24.25
N GLY A 61 0.84 -17.33 -24.31
CA GLY A 61 0.34 -18.71 -24.31
C GLY A 61 -1.10 -18.87 -23.85
N GLU A 62 -1.40 -20.06 -23.34
CA GLU A 62 -2.68 -20.39 -22.73
C GLU A 62 -2.73 -19.88 -21.29
N VAL A 63 -3.67 -18.98 -20.99
CA VAL A 63 -3.79 -18.36 -19.68
C VAL A 63 -5.03 -18.88 -18.95
N THR A 64 -4.82 -19.55 -17.83
CA THR A 64 -5.90 -19.93 -16.91
C THR A 64 -5.99 -18.90 -15.79
N VAL A 65 -7.18 -18.35 -15.58
CA VAL A 65 -7.40 -17.25 -14.62
C VAL A 65 -8.32 -17.71 -13.49
N TYR A 66 -7.84 -17.64 -12.27
CA TYR A 66 -8.63 -17.86 -11.07
C TYR A 66 -8.96 -16.54 -10.39
N ARG A 67 -10.20 -16.41 -9.91
CA ARG A 67 -10.67 -15.21 -9.23
C ARG A 67 -9.88 -14.95 -7.95
N ASN A 68 -9.80 -15.95 -7.09
CA ASN A 68 -8.99 -15.99 -5.86
C ASN A 68 -8.48 -17.42 -5.67
N THR A 69 -7.39 -17.56 -4.94
CA THR A 69 -6.85 -18.85 -4.48
C THR A 69 -6.58 -18.72 -2.99
N VAL A 70 -7.24 -19.52 -2.17
CA VAL A 70 -7.30 -19.29 -0.72
C VAL A 70 -6.57 -20.39 0.05
N THR A 71 -6.69 -21.65 -0.39
CA THR A 71 -6.11 -22.80 0.32
C THR A 71 -4.84 -23.30 -0.35
N ILE A 72 -4.01 -24.00 0.43
CA ILE A 72 -2.78 -24.63 -0.08
C ILE A 72 -3.11 -25.67 -1.14
N GLU A 73 -4.19 -26.42 -0.94
CA GLU A 73 -4.66 -27.45 -1.86
C GLU A 73 -5.07 -26.86 -3.19
N GLU A 74 -5.78 -25.72 -3.19
CA GLU A 74 -6.12 -25.00 -4.41
C GLU A 74 -4.87 -24.52 -5.15
N VAL A 75 -3.87 -23.98 -4.43
CA VAL A 75 -2.61 -23.56 -5.07
C VAL A 75 -1.95 -24.75 -5.76
N ARG A 76 -1.77 -25.87 -5.03
CA ARG A 76 -1.13 -27.09 -5.58
C ARG A 76 -1.80 -27.59 -6.84
N GLU A 77 -3.12 -27.70 -6.84
CA GLU A 77 -3.88 -28.21 -7.98
C GLU A 77 -3.76 -27.27 -9.19
N ARG A 78 -3.86 -25.94 -8.93
CA ARG A 78 -3.88 -24.92 -9.99
C ARG A 78 -2.53 -24.71 -10.67
N VAL A 79 -1.41 -24.91 -9.94
CA VAL A 79 -0.05 -24.69 -10.49
C VAL A 79 0.58 -25.93 -11.10
N LYS A 80 -0.02 -27.10 -10.95
CA LYS A 80 0.55 -28.40 -11.27
C LYS A 80 1.11 -28.50 -12.70
N ASP A 81 0.37 -27.97 -13.66
CA ASP A 81 0.72 -28.03 -15.09
C ASP A 81 1.25 -26.69 -15.66
N ALA A 82 1.44 -25.68 -14.80
CA ALA A 82 1.86 -24.35 -15.22
C ALA A 82 3.36 -24.29 -15.56
N ASP A 83 3.71 -23.52 -16.58
CA ASP A 83 5.08 -23.08 -16.87
C ASP A 83 5.41 -21.77 -16.18
N ILE A 84 4.41 -20.88 -16.08
CA ILE A 84 4.51 -19.55 -15.44
C ILE A 84 3.35 -19.38 -14.48
N ILE A 85 3.66 -18.90 -13.28
CA ILE A 85 2.67 -18.54 -12.26
C ILE A 85 2.66 -17.03 -12.11
N ILE A 86 1.48 -16.42 -12.05
CA ILE A 86 1.28 -15.03 -11.62
C ILE A 86 0.52 -15.07 -10.29
N ALA A 87 1.14 -14.58 -9.22
CA ALA A 87 0.63 -14.61 -7.87
C ALA A 87 0.69 -13.22 -7.19
N ASN A 88 0.12 -13.10 -6.02
CA ASN A 88 0.22 -11.92 -5.16
C ASN A 88 0.35 -12.29 -3.68
N LYS A 89 -0.53 -13.17 -3.17
CA LYS A 89 -0.56 -13.58 -1.76
C LYS A 89 -0.48 -15.09 -1.58
N SER A 90 -0.76 -15.87 -2.63
CA SER A 90 -0.65 -17.32 -2.59
C SER A 90 0.76 -17.74 -2.22
N PRO A 91 0.94 -18.67 -1.26
CA PRO A 91 2.26 -19.11 -0.83
C PRO A 91 2.96 -19.90 -1.93
N MET A 92 4.16 -19.44 -2.32
CA MET A 92 5.04 -20.06 -3.31
C MET A 92 6.22 -20.73 -2.59
N ARG A 93 6.03 -21.96 -2.13
CA ARG A 93 6.99 -22.70 -1.31
C ARG A 93 6.90 -24.20 -1.59
N GLU A 94 7.75 -25.03 -0.98
CA GLU A 94 7.76 -26.49 -1.18
C GLU A 94 6.37 -27.11 -1.11
N GLU A 95 5.62 -26.77 -0.08
CA GLU A 95 4.28 -27.30 0.18
C GLU A 95 3.31 -27.11 -1.00
N THR A 96 3.43 -26.03 -1.74
CA THR A 96 2.56 -25.68 -2.87
C THR A 96 3.15 -26.04 -4.23
N LEU A 97 4.47 -26.07 -4.36
CA LEU A 97 5.16 -26.18 -5.64
C LEU A 97 5.78 -27.57 -5.92
N LYS A 98 5.82 -28.49 -4.95
CA LYS A 98 6.50 -29.77 -5.07
C LYS A 98 6.05 -30.61 -6.28
N ASP A 99 4.77 -30.54 -6.65
CA ASP A 99 4.18 -31.28 -7.75
C ASP A 99 4.14 -30.46 -9.08
N ALA A 100 4.56 -29.21 -9.05
CA ALA A 100 4.59 -28.29 -10.20
C ALA A 100 5.96 -28.38 -10.91
N HIS A 101 6.14 -29.44 -11.70
CA HIS A 101 7.45 -29.77 -12.30
C HIS A 101 7.86 -28.88 -13.47
N ASN A 102 6.91 -28.22 -14.13
CA ASN A 102 7.13 -27.41 -15.32
C ASN A 102 7.40 -25.94 -15.01
N VAL A 103 7.12 -25.48 -13.78
CA VAL A 103 7.23 -24.06 -13.41
C VAL A 103 8.68 -23.59 -13.52
N LYS A 104 8.88 -22.50 -14.25
CA LYS A 104 10.18 -21.86 -14.49
C LYS A 104 10.21 -20.40 -14.02
N LEU A 105 9.04 -19.75 -13.94
CA LEU A 105 8.92 -18.35 -13.54
C LEU A 105 7.70 -18.15 -12.64
N ILE A 106 7.88 -17.40 -11.57
CA ILE A 106 6.82 -16.83 -10.77
C ILE A 106 6.91 -15.31 -10.92
N CYS A 107 5.81 -14.67 -11.36
CA CYS A 107 5.68 -13.22 -11.41
C CYS A 107 4.76 -12.75 -10.29
N GLU A 108 5.22 -11.86 -9.44
CA GLU A 108 4.40 -11.25 -8.41
C GLU A 108 3.66 -10.01 -8.94
N PHE A 109 2.32 -9.97 -8.78
CA PHE A 109 1.54 -8.74 -8.92
C PHE A 109 1.73 -7.83 -7.70
N ALA A 110 2.97 -7.69 -7.26
CA ALA A 110 3.37 -6.94 -6.08
C ALA A 110 4.84 -6.51 -6.14
N THR A 111 5.21 -5.52 -5.34
CA THR A 111 6.62 -5.22 -5.03
C THR A 111 7.16 -6.21 -3.98
N GLY A 112 6.35 -6.55 -2.97
CA GLY A 112 6.72 -7.54 -1.95
C GLY A 112 6.57 -8.96 -2.48
N TYR A 113 7.44 -9.85 -2.02
CA TYR A 113 7.48 -11.27 -2.36
C TYR A 113 7.63 -12.14 -1.10
N ASP A 114 7.09 -11.66 0.00
CA ASP A 114 7.16 -12.34 1.31
C ASP A 114 6.43 -13.70 1.32
N ASN A 115 5.55 -13.94 0.34
CA ASN A 115 4.86 -15.19 0.09
C ASN A 115 5.72 -16.24 -0.63
N CYS A 116 6.89 -15.87 -1.18
CA CYS A 116 7.80 -16.73 -1.92
C CYS A 116 8.96 -17.22 -1.04
N ASP A 117 9.17 -18.53 -1.01
CA ASP A 117 10.39 -19.15 -0.49
C ASP A 117 11.45 -19.12 -1.60
N LEU A 118 12.31 -18.10 -1.57
CA LEU A 118 13.34 -17.91 -2.59
C LEU A 118 14.39 -19.03 -2.58
N GLU A 119 14.72 -19.60 -1.41
CA GLU A 119 15.70 -20.69 -1.31
C GLU A 119 15.16 -21.92 -2.02
N TYR A 120 13.91 -22.29 -1.74
CA TYR A 120 13.25 -23.41 -2.41
C TYR A 120 13.09 -23.15 -3.93
N CYS A 121 12.62 -21.98 -4.32
CA CYS A 121 12.46 -21.62 -5.74
C CYS A 121 13.80 -21.72 -6.49
N ASN A 122 14.86 -21.15 -5.94
CA ASN A 122 16.20 -21.22 -6.53
C ASN A 122 16.72 -22.66 -6.63
N SER A 123 16.50 -23.50 -5.60
CA SER A 123 16.90 -24.92 -5.61
C SER A 123 16.23 -25.72 -6.73
N ARG A 124 15.04 -25.27 -7.18
CA ARG A 124 14.25 -25.85 -8.25
C ARG A 124 14.53 -25.19 -9.62
N GLY A 125 15.40 -24.17 -9.68
CA GLY A 125 15.63 -23.39 -10.91
C GLY A 125 14.44 -22.51 -11.32
N ILE A 126 13.53 -22.20 -10.38
CA ILE A 126 12.38 -21.32 -10.61
C ILE A 126 12.82 -19.89 -10.32
N LYS A 127 12.71 -19.02 -11.33
CA LYS A 127 12.94 -17.58 -11.15
C LYS A 127 11.72 -16.92 -10.53
N VAL A 128 11.95 -16.00 -9.59
CA VAL A 128 10.90 -15.16 -8.99
C VAL A 128 11.14 -13.72 -9.40
N ALA A 129 10.18 -13.09 -10.06
CA ALA A 129 10.24 -11.70 -10.50
C ALA A 129 9.09 -10.89 -9.90
N ASN A 130 9.39 -9.72 -9.36
CA ASN A 130 8.40 -8.83 -8.77
C ASN A 130 8.09 -7.60 -9.66
N ALA A 131 6.99 -6.91 -9.38
CA ALA A 131 6.70 -5.63 -10.01
C ALA A 131 7.41 -4.51 -9.23
N ARG A 132 8.40 -3.85 -9.86
CA ARG A 132 9.15 -2.75 -9.25
C ARG A 132 8.60 -1.40 -9.71
N ASP A 133 8.62 -0.42 -8.80
CA ASP A 133 8.33 0.99 -9.05
C ASP A 133 6.94 1.34 -9.62
N TYR A 134 6.04 0.37 -9.77
CA TYR A 134 4.71 0.57 -10.35
C TYR A 134 3.80 1.47 -9.50
N CYS A 135 4.00 1.50 -8.19
CA CYS A 135 3.14 2.22 -7.22
C CYS A 135 3.87 3.29 -6.41
N THR A 136 5.15 3.58 -6.68
CA THR A 136 5.96 4.54 -5.91
C THR A 136 5.26 5.89 -5.70
N GLY A 137 4.66 6.45 -6.76
CA GLY A 137 3.91 7.71 -6.67
C GLY A 137 2.64 7.58 -5.84
N MET A 138 1.90 6.47 -6.01
CA MET A 138 0.63 6.25 -5.32
C MET A 138 0.85 6.02 -3.81
N VAL A 139 1.86 5.22 -3.43
CA VAL A 139 2.19 5.02 -2.01
C VAL A 139 2.62 6.32 -1.34
N ALA A 140 3.42 7.14 -2.02
CA ALA A 140 3.76 8.47 -1.51
C ALA A 140 2.52 9.37 -1.36
N GLN A 141 1.62 9.39 -2.36
CA GLN A 141 0.36 10.13 -2.28
C GLN A 141 -0.48 9.68 -1.07
N HIS A 142 -0.63 8.36 -0.87
CA HIS A 142 -1.40 7.81 0.24
C HIS A 142 -0.78 8.14 1.61
N THR A 143 0.56 8.14 1.70
CA THR A 143 1.28 8.61 2.90
C THR A 143 0.84 10.01 3.30
N PHE A 144 0.79 10.94 2.32
CA PHE A 144 0.34 12.31 2.58
C PHE A 144 -1.17 12.41 2.79
N THR A 145 -1.98 11.56 2.15
CA THR A 145 -3.43 11.50 2.41
C THR A 145 -3.71 11.21 3.89
N LEU A 146 -3.06 10.18 4.46
CA LEU A 146 -3.19 9.84 5.87
C LEU A 146 -2.66 10.96 6.77
N ALA A 147 -1.47 11.47 6.48
CA ALA A 147 -0.84 12.51 7.28
C ALA A 147 -1.67 13.81 7.30
N LEU A 148 -2.16 14.27 6.14
CA LEU A 148 -2.96 15.49 6.04
C LEU A 148 -4.34 15.32 6.68
N ALA A 149 -5.00 14.17 6.50
CA ALA A 149 -6.28 13.91 7.12
C ALA A 149 -6.20 13.96 8.66
N LEU A 150 -5.13 13.37 9.22
CA LEU A 150 -4.89 13.37 10.68
C LEU A 150 -4.47 14.74 11.19
N SER A 151 -3.52 15.41 10.51
CA SER A 151 -3.00 16.71 10.96
C SER A 151 -4.05 17.81 10.93
N GLN A 152 -4.96 17.80 9.93
CA GLN A 152 -6.00 18.82 9.77
C GLN A 152 -7.34 18.44 10.41
N LYS A 153 -7.44 17.27 11.07
CA LYS A 153 -8.69 16.78 11.70
C LYS A 153 -9.85 16.73 10.68
N LEU A 154 -9.54 16.30 9.45
CA LEU A 154 -10.44 16.41 8.31
C LEU A 154 -11.80 15.74 8.55
N PHE A 155 -11.81 14.53 9.12
CA PHE A 155 -13.06 13.81 9.39
C PHE A 155 -13.90 14.49 10.48
N HIS A 156 -13.26 15.01 11.51
CA HIS A 156 -13.97 15.75 12.56
C HIS A 156 -14.71 16.97 11.99
N TYR A 157 -14.03 17.77 11.18
CA TYR A 157 -14.64 19.00 10.65
C TYR A 157 -15.67 18.71 9.56
N ASP A 158 -15.49 17.64 8.76
CA ASP A 158 -16.50 17.19 7.81
C ASP A 158 -17.78 16.74 8.55
N ASP A 159 -17.66 15.93 9.60
CA ASP A 159 -18.77 15.49 10.44
C ASP A 159 -19.44 16.65 11.18
N TYR A 160 -18.65 17.61 11.67
CA TYR A 160 -19.15 18.83 12.33
C TYR A 160 -20.10 19.62 11.41
N VAL A 161 -19.73 19.76 10.15
CA VAL A 161 -20.57 20.44 9.15
C VAL A 161 -21.81 19.61 8.81
N LYS A 162 -21.63 18.32 8.53
CA LYS A 162 -22.73 17.41 8.11
C LYS A 162 -23.76 17.15 9.20
N SER A 163 -23.34 17.19 10.47
CA SER A 163 -24.26 17.07 11.63
C SER A 163 -25.10 18.31 11.89
N GLY A 164 -24.88 19.42 11.15
CA GLY A 164 -25.59 20.68 11.33
C GLY A 164 -25.05 21.59 12.43
N GLN A 165 -24.04 21.17 13.18
CA GLN A 165 -23.43 21.98 14.23
C GLN A 165 -22.84 23.27 13.68
N TYR A 166 -22.23 23.25 12.49
CA TYR A 166 -21.74 24.46 11.83
C TYR A 166 -22.85 25.47 11.54
N SER A 167 -24.03 25.01 11.11
CA SER A 167 -25.17 25.90 10.83
C SER A 167 -25.80 26.49 12.08
N ALA A 168 -25.60 25.86 13.24
CA ALA A 168 -26.14 26.29 14.53
C ALA A 168 -25.20 27.24 15.30
N GLN A 169 -23.93 27.39 14.89
CA GLN A 169 -22.98 28.28 15.54
C GLN A 169 -23.16 29.75 15.15
N ASP A 170 -22.59 30.65 15.95
CA ASP A 170 -22.68 32.11 15.80
C ASP A 170 -21.46 32.75 15.08
N ARG A 171 -20.51 31.95 14.65
CA ARG A 171 -19.24 32.39 14.04
C ARG A 171 -18.97 31.64 12.71
N PHE A 172 -18.17 32.25 11.85
CA PHE A 172 -17.87 31.67 10.50
C PHE A 172 -16.84 30.54 10.55
N SER A 173 -16.09 30.36 11.65
CA SER A 173 -15.08 29.30 11.81
C SER A 173 -15.26 28.54 13.11
N ASN A 174 -14.76 27.30 13.16
CA ASN A 174 -14.66 26.51 14.37
C ASN A 174 -13.18 26.24 14.70
N PHE A 175 -12.78 26.37 15.98
CA PHE A 175 -11.43 26.16 16.48
C PHE A 175 -11.37 25.15 17.63
N ASP A 176 -12.38 24.33 17.80
CA ASP A 176 -12.51 23.43 18.95
C ASP A 176 -11.47 22.31 18.94
N MET A 177 -10.99 21.91 17.74
CA MET A 177 -9.86 20.99 17.57
C MET A 177 -8.70 21.69 16.86
N PRO A 178 -7.71 22.21 17.58
CA PRO A 178 -6.58 22.87 16.96
C PRO A 178 -5.75 21.89 16.10
N PHE A 179 -5.27 22.38 14.98
CA PHE A 179 -4.39 21.64 14.06
C PHE A 179 -3.20 22.51 13.65
N THR A 180 -2.20 21.89 13.04
CA THR A 180 -0.92 22.56 12.75
C THR A 180 -0.53 22.39 11.28
N GLU A 181 0.28 23.34 10.79
CA GLU A 181 0.87 23.29 9.46
C GLU A 181 2.01 22.27 9.40
N LEU A 182 2.35 21.83 8.20
CA LEU A 182 3.51 20.98 7.93
C LEU A 182 4.80 21.81 7.81
N GLU A 183 4.70 23.08 7.42
CA GLU A 183 5.84 23.96 7.23
C GLU A 183 6.69 24.07 8.52
N GLY A 184 7.99 23.92 8.38
CA GLY A 184 8.93 23.95 9.50
C GLY A 184 8.96 22.68 10.36
N LYS A 185 8.07 21.71 10.16
CA LYS A 185 8.05 20.43 10.87
C LYS A 185 9.16 19.50 10.42
N ILE A 186 9.51 18.54 11.25
CA ILE A 186 10.46 17.48 10.93
C ILE A 186 9.71 16.25 10.45
N TRP A 187 9.99 15.83 9.21
CA TRP A 187 9.47 14.60 8.64
C TRP A 187 10.54 13.50 8.70
N GLY A 188 10.36 12.54 9.60
CA GLY A 188 11.21 11.36 9.72
C GLY A 188 10.78 10.25 8.76
N ILE A 189 11.76 9.59 8.16
CA ILE A 189 11.54 8.51 7.20
C ILE A 189 12.32 7.27 7.62
N VAL A 190 11.66 6.14 7.79
CA VAL A 190 12.32 4.83 7.93
C VAL A 190 12.35 4.14 6.57
N GLY A 191 13.56 4.01 6.01
CA GLY A 191 13.75 3.40 4.69
C GLY A 191 13.76 4.41 3.54
N MET A 192 14.96 4.77 3.06
CA MET A 192 15.19 5.74 1.98
C MET A 192 15.37 5.04 0.62
N GLY A 193 14.42 4.14 0.27
CA GLY A 193 14.26 3.57 -1.07
C GLY A 193 13.50 4.51 -2.02
N ASN A 194 12.98 3.99 -3.14
CA ASN A 194 12.27 4.79 -4.15
C ASN A 194 11.04 5.52 -3.56
N ILE A 195 10.24 4.83 -2.72
CA ILE A 195 9.09 5.41 -2.04
C ILE A 195 9.55 6.47 -1.04
N GLY A 196 10.49 6.14 -0.14
CA GLY A 196 10.99 7.09 0.86
C GLY A 196 11.57 8.37 0.23
N ARG A 197 12.33 8.25 -0.86
CA ARG A 197 12.83 9.40 -1.63
C ARG A 197 11.70 10.23 -2.24
N ARG A 198 10.64 9.59 -2.73
CA ARG A 198 9.49 10.32 -3.26
C ARG A 198 8.74 11.06 -2.16
N VAL A 199 8.55 10.43 -1.00
CA VAL A 199 7.96 11.06 0.19
C VAL A 199 8.82 12.23 0.66
N ALA A 200 10.15 12.06 0.74
CA ALA A 200 11.07 13.11 1.12
C ALA A 200 10.93 14.38 0.25
N LYS A 201 10.87 14.20 -1.08
CA LYS A 201 10.66 15.32 -2.02
C LYS A 201 9.34 16.04 -1.80
N ILE A 202 8.26 15.32 -1.52
CA ILE A 202 6.95 15.93 -1.27
C ILE A 202 6.96 16.64 0.10
N ALA A 203 7.52 16.04 1.15
CA ALA A 203 7.66 16.66 2.46
C ALA A 203 8.45 17.97 2.39
N THR A 204 9.55 17.98 1.63
CA THR A 204 10.34 19.21 1.38
C THR A 204 9.50 20.27 0.66
N ALA A 205 8.65 19.89 -0.30
CA ALA A 205 7.76 20.83 -0.99
C ALA A 205 6.67 21.43 -0.07
N PHE A 206 6.30 20.73 1.02
CA PHE A 206 5.47 21.27 2.10
C PHE A 206 6.25 22.09 3.13
N GLY A 207 7.55 22.35 2.92
CA GLY A 207 8.38 23.12 3.85
C GLY A 207 8.90 22.31 5.05
N CYS A 208 8.75 20.98 5.06
CA CYS A 208 9.31 20.14 6.12
C CYS A 208 10.82 20.00 6.00
N LYS A 209 11.49 19.88 7.16
CA LYS A 209 12.85 19.36 7.25
C LYS A 209 12.81 17.83 7.25
N VAL A 210 13.56 17.21 6.33
CA VAL A 210 13.55 15.74 6.21
C VAL A 210 14.78 15.13 6.85
N ILE A 211 14.56 14.15 7.73
CA ILE A 211 15.59 13.27 8.27
C ILE A 211 15.21 11.82 8.01
N PHE A 212 16.18 10.92 7.94
CA PHE A 212 15.87 9.52 7.70
C PHE A 212 16.75 8.54 8.48
N HIS A 213 16.21 7.36 8.73
CA HIS A 213 16.95 6.23 9.27
C HIS A 213 17.01 5.08 8.26
N SER A 214 18.20 4.46 8.16
CA SER A 214 18.42 3.28 7.32
C SER A 214 18.66 2.06 8.22
N ILE A 215 17.68 1.17 8.32
CA ILE A 215 17.75 -0.02 9.19
C ILE A 215 18.98 -0.88 8.89
N THR A 216 19.29 -1.10 7.62
CA THR A 216 20.46 -1.90 7.20
C THR A 216 21.77 -1.10 7.12
N GLY A 217 21.69 0.21 7.27
CA GLY A 217 22.83 1.08 7.07
C GLY A 217 23.26 1.31 5.61
N LYS A 218 22.66 0.64 4.65
CA LYS A 218 23.12 0.60 3.24
C LYS A 218 22.60 1.75 2.35
N SER A 219 21.75 2.64 2.86
CA SER A 219 21.27 3.76 2.04
C SER A 219 22.37 4.73 1.70
N THR A 220 22.47 5.11 0.42
CA THR A 220 23.44 6.05 -0.15
C THR A 220 22.83 7.43 -0.45
N CYS A 221 21.71 7.79 0.21
CA CYS A 221 21.07 9.09 0.01
C CYS A 221 21.89 10.20 0.67
N GLU A 222 22.42 11.11 -0.13
CA GLU A 222 23.20 12.28 0.32
C GLU A 222 22.34 13.56 0.39
N GLU A 223 21.16 13.56 -0.23
CA GLU A 223 20.27 14.72 -0.32
C GLU A 223 19.61 15.08 1.03
N TYR A 224 19.46 14.08 1.92
CA TYR A 224 18.80 14.22 3.22
C TYR A 224 19.67 13.71 4.36
N THR A 225 19.48 14.28 5.56
CA THR A 225 20.28 13.91 6.72
C THR A 225 19.89 12.54 7.27
N ARG A 226 20.87 11.63 7.28
CA ARG A 226 20.72 10.33 7.94
C ARG A 226 21.01 10.47 9.43
N VAL A 227 20.12 9.89 10.25
CA VAL A 227 20.22 9.91 11.72
C VAL A 227 20.12 8.48 12.30
N ASP A 228 20.50 8.31 13.56
CA ASP A 228 20.23 7.10 14.31
C ASP A 228 18.72 6.95 14.65
N LYS A 229 18.33 5.78 15.20
CA LYS A 229 16.93 5.51 15.53
C LYS A 229 16.40 6.47 16.59
N ASP A 230 17.16 6.75 17.62
CA ASP A 230 16.72 7.54 18.76
C ASP A 230 16.49 9.00 18.36
N THR A 231 17.40 9.58 17.59
CA THR A 231 17.26 10.93 17.02
C THR A 231 16.05 10.99 16.08
N LEU A 232 15.86 9.98 15.21
CA LEU A 232 14.69 9.94 14.33
C LEU A 232 13.39 9.99 15.13
N LEU A 233 13.25 9.15 16.18
CA LEU A 233 12.05 9.05 16.99
C LEU A 233 11.78 10.35 17.75
N SER A 234 12.79 10.90 18.41
CA SER A 234 12.63 12.07 19.27
C SER A 234 12.41 13.39 18.53
N GLU A 235 12.91 13.50 17.29
CA GLU A 235 12.81 14.75 16.53
C GLU A 235 11.65 14.79 15.55
N SER A 236 11.09 13.65 15.12
CA SER A 236 10.05 13.61 14.12
C SER A 236 8.72 14.16 14.64
N ASP A 237 8.12 15.09 13.90
CA ASP A 237 6.71 15.50 14.05
C ASP A 237 5.80 14.56 13.24
N PHE A 238 6.27 14.12 12.07
CA PHE A 238 5.68 13.06 11.24
C PHE A 238 6.72 11.97 11.04
N LEU A 239 6.37 10.73 11.30
CA LEU A 239 7.23 9.58 11.06
C LEU A 239 6.55 8.61 10.10
N SER A 240 7.15 8.38 8.93
CA SER A 240 6.61 7.48 7.92
C SER A 240 7.54 6.31 7.64
N LEU A 241 6.93 5.10 7.50
CA LEU A 241 7.63 3.84 7.35
C LEU A 241 7.56 3.37 5.90
N HIS A 242 8.74 3.11 5.29
CA HIS A 242 8.89 2.69 3.89
C HIS A 242 9.96 1.61 3.74
N CYS A 243 10.20 0.84 4.80
CA CYS A 243 11.16 -0.25 4.82
C CYS A 243 10.48 -1.61 4.52
N PRO A 244 11.20 -2.59 3.95
CA PRO A 244 10.68 -3.95 3.85
C PRO A 244 10.59 -4.60 5.24
N LEU A 245 9.76 -5.65 5.36
CA LEU A 245 9.73 -6.50 6.54
C LEU A 245 10.97 -7.41 6.55
N SER A 246 11.64 -7.45 7.68
CA SER A 246 12.76 -8.32 7.98
C SER A 246 12.87 -8.51 9.50
N GLU A 247 13.74 -9.37 9.97
CA GLU A 247 14.01 -9.53 11.40
C GLU A 247 14.43 -8.19 12.06
N LEU A 248 15.17 -7.34 11.32
CA LEU A 248 15.62 -6.06 11.82
C LEU A 248 14.52 -4.98 11.86
N SER A 249 13.48 -5.12 11.05
CA SER A 249 12.38 -4.16 10.96
C SER A 249 11.12 -4.60 11.70
N ARG A 250 11.02 -5.87 12.08
CA ARG A 250 9.90 -6.39 12.87
C ARG A 250 9.85 -5.67 14.22
N SER A 251 8.66 -5.17 14.59
CA SER A 251 8.45 -4.37 15.79
C SER A 251 9.46 -3.22 15.96
N PHE A 252 9.92 -2.63 14.83
CA PHE A 252 10.82 -1.47 14.87
C PHE A 252 10.18 -0.31 15.65
N ILE A 253 8.86 -0.19 15.57
CA ILE A 253 8.03 0.69 16.38
C ILE A 253 7.32 -0.18 17.43
N ASP A 254 7.91 -0.26 18.60
CA ASP A 254 7.43 -0.91 19.82
C ASP A 254 7.11 0.13 20.91
N ALA A 255 6.70 -0.31 22.11
CA ALA A 255 6.37 0.57 23.22
C ALA A 255 7.54 1.52 23.60
N ALA A 256 8.79 1.04 23.53
CA ALA A 256 9.95 1.86 23.84
C ALA A 256 10.20 2.92 22.76
N ALA A 257 9.97 2.60 21.51
CA ALA A 257 10.05 3.54 20.39
C ALA A 257 8.95 4.62 20.49
N LEU A 258 7.71 4.21 20.76
CA LEU A 258 6.56 5.13 20.89
C LEU A 258 6.77 6.13 22.03
N LYS A 259 7.27 5.70 23.19
CA LYS A 259 7.61 6.58 24.31
C LYS A 259 8.71 7.61 24.02
N LYS A 260 9.58 7.35 23.02
CA LYS A 260 10.60 8.30 22.59
C LYS A 260 10.08 9.35 21.62
N MET A 261 8.94 9.09 20.98
CA MET A 261 8.34 10.02 20.03
C MET A 261 7.76 11.25 20.74
N LYS A 262 7.57 12.33 19.98
CA LYS A 262 6.87 13.50 20.49
C LYS A 262 5.41 13.17 20.77
N LYS A 263 4.83 13.71 21.85
CA LYS A 263 3.39 13.57 22.13
C LYS A 263 2.50 14.15 21.03
N THR A 264 3.04 15.03 20.20
CA THR A 264 2.38 15.62 19.04
C THR A 264 2.66 14.85 17.73
N ALA A 265 3.46 13.79 17.78
CA ALA A 265 3.88 13.07 16.59
C ALA A 265 2.73 12.29 15.92
N VAL A 266 2.79 12.22 14.60
CA VAL A 266 1.91 11.41 13.76
C VAL A 266 2.72 10.30 13.11
N LEU A 267 2.35 9.04 13.38
CA LEU A 267 2.97 7.85 12.80
C LEU A 267 2.21 7.40 11.55
N ILE A 268 2.91 7.16 10.45
CA ILE A 268 2.30 6.66 9.20
C ILE A 268 2.98 5.34 8.80
N ASN A 269 2.20 4.26 8.67
CA ASN A 269 2.68 2.98 8.19
C ASN A 269 1.99 2.57 6.88
N VAL A 270 2.72 2.67 5.79
CA VAL A 270 2.34 2.19 4.44
C VAL A 270 3.33 1.12 3.93
N ALA A 271 4.11 0.54 4.84
CA ALA A 271 5.15 -0.46 4.52
C ALA A 271 4.64 -1.88 4.74
N ARG A 272 4.78 -2.38 5.96
CA ARG A 272 4.30 -3.70 6.40
C ARG A 272 3.76 -3.60 7.83
N GLY A 273 2.66 -4.28 8.09
CA GLY A 273 2.01 -4.26 9.42
C GLY A 273 2.93 -4.61 10.57
N PRO A 274 3.67 -5.75 10.52
CA PRO A 274 4.53 -6.16 11.62
C PRO A 274 5.76 -5.26 11.90
N VAL A 275 5.96 -4.17 11.16
CA VAL A 275 6.96 -3.15 11.51
C VAL A 275 6.53 -2.35 12.74
N VAL A 276 5.23 -2.28 13.01
CA VAL A 276 4.63 -1.64 14.17
C VAL A 276 3.95 -2.70 15.03
N ASN A 277 4.26 -2.75 16.32
CA ASN A 277 3.51 -3.56 17.27
C ASN A 277 2.14 -2.92 17.53
N ASN A 278 1.07 -3.60 17.13
CA ASN A 278 -0.29 -3.03 17.18
C ASN A 278 -0.81 -2.86 18.61
N ALA A 279 -0.43 -3.75 19.53
CA ALA A 279 -0.84 -3.65 20.94
C ALA A 279 -0.15 -2.45 21.61
N ASP A 280 1.15 -2.28 21.39
CA ASP A 280 1.92 -1.15 21.91
C ASP A 280 1.40 0.19 21.34
N LEU A 281 1.07 0.19 20.03
CA LEU A 281 0.50 1.38 19.39
C LEU A 281 -0.86 1.76 19.98
N TYR A 282 -1.72 0.76 20.25
CA TYR A 282 -3.01 1.00 20.90
C TYR A 282 -2.83 1.68 22.25
N GLU A 283 -1.99 1.14 23.12
CA GLU A 283 -1.72 1.72 24.43
C GLU A 283 -1.13 3.14 24.32
N ALA A 284 -0.18 3.35 23.41
CA ALA A 284 0.42 4.66 23.20
C ALA A 284 -0.59 5.73 22.71
N LEU A 285 -1.57 5.35 21.89
CA LEU A 285 -2.64 6.26 21.46
C LEU A 285 -3.62 6.56 22.60
N VAL A 286 -3.98 5.55 23.40
CA VAL A 286 -4.88 5.72 24.56
C VAL A 286 -4.24 6.58 25.66
N GLU A 287 -2.95 6.37 25.91
CA GLU A 287 -2.18 7.13 26.92
C GLU A 287 -1.71 8.51 26.42
N GLY A 288 -1.87 8.80 25.13
CA GLY A 288 -1.44 10.07 24.52
C GLY A 288 0.09 10.21 24.44
N GLU A 289 0.81 9.10 24.28
CA GLU A 289 2.26 9.12 24.03
C GLU A 289 2.58 9.65 22.62
N ILE A 290 1.67 9.43 21.66
CA ILE A 290 1.69 10.08 20.34
C ILE A 290 0.30 10.64 20.02
N ALA A 291 0.23 11.61 19.12
CA ALA A 291 -1.02 12.28 18.79
C ALA A 291 -1.95 11.43 17.91
N ALA A 292 -1.40 10.70 16.93
CA ALA A 292 -2.20 9.96 15.98
C ALA A 292 -1.37 8.94 15.18
N ALA A 293 -2.08 7.97 14.57
CA ALA A 293 -1.47 7.05 13.61
C ALA A 293 -2.36 6.86 12.37
N GLY A 294 -1.71 6.77 11.18
CA GLY A 294 -2.32 6.40 9.91
C GLY A 294 -1.71 5.11 9.39
N LEU A 295 -2.52 4.07 9.26
CA LEU A 295 -2.07 2.74 8.89
C LEU A 295 -2.76 2.29 7.62
N ASP A 296 -1.99 1.92 6.61
CA ASP A 296 -2.53 1.19 5.44
C ASP A 296 -2.37 -0.33 5.61
N VAL A 297 -1.56 -0.74 6.57
CA VAL A 297 -1.20 -2.13 6.85
C VAL A 297 -1.24 -2.41 8.36
N VAL A 298 -1.64 -3.63 8.73
CA VAL A 298 -1.71 -4.10 10.12
C VAL A 298 -1.00 -5.45 10.27
N GLU A 299 -0.66 -5.85 11.49
CA GLU A 299 0.12 -7.08 11.76
C GLU A 299 -0.45 -8.31 11.07
N ARG A 300 -1.78 -8.43 11.06
CA ARG A 300 -2.49 -9.50 10.37
C ARG A 300 -3.62 -8.91 9.52
N GLU A 301 -3.62 -9.27 8.27
CA GLU A 301 -4.59 -8.79 7.27
C GLU A 301 -5.43 -9.97 6.75
N PRO A 302 -6.78 -9.80 6.67
CA PRO A 302 -7.58 -8.65 7.13
C PRO A 302 -7.49 -8.38 8.63
N LEU A 303 -7.78 -7.12 9.06
CA LEU A 303 -7.80 -6.74 10.48
C LEU A 303 -8.79 -7.62 11.26
N GLU A 304 -8.30 -8.32 12.26
CA GLU A 304 -9.12 -9.16 13.13
C GLU A 304 -9.85 -8.31 14.17
N GLU A 305 -11.08 -8.71 14.55
CA GLU A 305 -11.85 -8.05 15.61
C GLU A 305 -11.13 -8.09 16.96
N SER A 306 -10.31 -9.12 17.20
CA SER A 306 -9.48 -9.26 18.39
C SER A 306 -8.33 -8.27 18.48
N ASN A 307 -7.94 -7.65 17.35
CA ASN A 307 -6.86 -6.66 17.33
C ASN A 307 -7.27 -5.43 18.16
N SER A 308 -6.39 -5.01 19.08
CA SER A 308 -6.65 -3.89 19.98
C SER A 308 -7.01 -2.59 19.26
N LEU A 309 -6.41 -2.32 18.08
CA LEU A 309 -6.67 -1.15 17.27
C LEU A 309 -8.13 -1.07 16.78
N SER A 310 -8.83 -2.21 16.66
CA SER A 310 -10.25 -2.25 16.27
C SER A 310 -11.16 -1.52 17.26
N ARG A 311 -10.69 -1.29 18.51
CA ARG A 311 -11.43 -0.60 19.57
C ARG A 311 -11.38 0.92 19.43
N LEU A 312 -10.36 1.48 18.78
CA LEU A 312 -10.24 2.91 18.53
C LEU A 312 -11.13 3.32 17.36
N LYS A 313 -12.14 4.14 17.64
CA LYS A 313 -13.10 4.62 16.63
C LYS A 313 -12.93 6.09 16.28
N ASP A 314 -12.08 6.81 17.01
CA ASP A 314 -11.81 8.23 16.73
C ASP A 314 -10.84 8.37 15.58
N SER A 315 -11.34 8.83 14.43
CA SER A 315 -10.54 9.09 13.22
C SER A 315 -9.52 10.23 13.39
N ASN A 316 -9.60 11.00 14.47
CA ASN A 316 -8.58 12.01 14.80
C ASN A 316 -7.33 11.41 15.43
N GLN A 317 -7.44 10.18 15.97
CA GLN A 317 -6.32 9.44 16.56
C GLN A 317 -5.85 8.33 15.67
N LEU A 318 -6.76 7.60 14.99
CA LEU A 318 -6.40 6.43 14.17
C LEU A 318 -7.20 6.40 12.87
N ILE A 319 -6.49 6.33 11.76
CA ILE A 319 -7.06 6.00 10.45
C ILE A 319 -6.43 4.70 9.99
N ILE A 320 -7.27 3.72 9.61
CA ILE A 320 -6.81 2.46 9.01
C ILE A 320 -7.46 2.34 7.62
N THR A 321 -6.63 2.11 6.60
CA THR A 321 -7.08 1.78 5.24
C THR A 321 -6.71 0.34 4.89
N PRO A 322 -7.51 -0.38 4.09
CA PRO A 322 -7.35 -1.82 3.91
C PRO A 322 -6.32 -2.16 2.83
N HIS A 323 -5.04 -1.82 3.06
CA HIS A 323 -3.89 -2.12 2.22
C HIS A 323 -4.07 -1.65 0.76
N LEU A 324 -4.43 -0.38 0.58
CA LEU A 324 -4.70 0.22 -0.74
C LEU A 324 -3.78 1.39 -1.11
N ALA A 325 -2.70 1.61 -0.36
CA ALA A 325 -1.71 2.64 -0.72
C ALA A 325 -1.10 2.46 -2.11
N TRP A 326 -1.18 1.25 -2.69
CA TRP A 326 -0.71 0.91 -4.03
C TRP A 326 -1.81 0.86 -5.09
N ALA A 327 -3.11 0.90 -4.73
CA ALA A 327 -4.22 0.30 -5.46
C ALA A 327 -4.96 1.24 -6.43
N SER A 328 -4.38 2.39 -6.84
CA SER A 328 -5.01 3.20 -7.90
C SER A 328 -5.10 2.41 -9.22
N VAL A 329 -6.07 2.74 -10.06
CA VAL A 329 -6.26 2.09 -11.38
C VAL A 329 -4.96 2.14 -12.19
N GLU A 330 -4.30 3.29 -12.22
CA GLU A 330 -3.05 3.49 -12.96
C GLU A 330 -1.91 2.64 -12.40
N ALA A 331 -1.80 2.51 -11.08
CA ALA A 331 -0.76 1.70 -10.46
C ALA A 331 -1.02 0.20 -10.72
N ARG A 332 -2.27 -0.26 -10.59
CA ARG A 332 -2.64 -1.65 -10.88
C ARG A 332 -2.42 -1.99 -12.37
N THR A 333 -2.71 -1.06 -13.27
CA THR A 333 -2.40 -1.21 -14.70
C THR A 333 -0.89 -1.36 -14.92
N ARG A 334 -0.08 -0.48 -14.33
CA ARG A 334 1.39 -0.61 -14.40
C ARG A 334 1.89 -1.92 -13.77
N CYS A 335 1.23 -2.42 -12.71
CA CYS A 335 1.59 -3.70 -12.12
C CYS A 335 1.46 -4.86 -13.13
N VAL A 336 0.37 -4.91 -13.86
CA VAL A 336 0.14 -5.88 -14.93
C VAL A 336 1.16 -5.70 -16.07
N GLU A 337 1.45 -4.46 -16.46
CA GLU A 337 2.48 -4.17 -17.47
C GLU A 337 3.88 -4.61 -17.04
N GLU A 338 4.23 -4.48 -15.75
CA GLU A 338 5.50 -4.94 -15.22
C GLU A 338 5.60 -6.48 -15.25
N ALA A 339 4.53 -7.20 -14.89
CA ALA A 339 4.48 -8.66 -15.03
C ALA A 339 4.61 -9.08 -16.50
N TYR A 340 3.92 -8.40 -17.43
CA TYR A 340 4.08 -8.61 -18.87
C TYR A 340 5.55 -8.49 -19.29
N LYS A 341 6.22 -7.40 -18.94
CA LYS A 341 7.62 -7.15 -19.28
C LYS A 341 8.56 -8.18 -18.64
N ASN A 342 8.25 -8.66 -17.44
CA ASN A 342 9.04 -9.70 -16.77
C ASN A 342 8.93 -11.04 -17.52
N ILE A 343 7.72 -11.42 -17.95
CA ILE A 343 7.51 -12.62 -18.75
C ILE A 343 8.22 -12.48 -20.12
N GLU A 344 8.07 -11.34 -20.78
CA GLU A 344 8.74 -11.08 -22.07
C GLU A 344 10.27 -11.18 -21.96
N ALA A 345 10.86 -10.58 -20.92
CA ALA A 345 12.30 -10.65 -20.65
C ALA A 345 12.75 -12.09 -20.37
N PHE A 346 12.01 -12.81 -19.52
CA PHE A 346 12.29 -14.21 -19.21
C PHE A 346 12.31 -15.10 -20.47
N LEU A 347 11.34 -14.94 -21.36
CA LEU A 347 11.27 -15.68 -22.62
C LEU A 347 12.41 -15.35 -23.59
N ARG A 348 13.05 -14.18 -23.43
CA ARG A 348 14.30 -13.82 -24.15
C ARG A 348 15.56 -14.30 -23.45
N GLY A 349 15.45 -14.95 -22.29
CA GLY A 349 16.59 -15.39 -21.47
C GLY A 349 17.23 -14.26 -20.67
N GLU A 350 16.52 -13.15 -20.46
CA GLU A 350 16.98 -11.97 -19.71
C GLU A 350 16.44 -12.01 -18.27
N ASP A 351 17.28 -11.59 -17.30
CA ASP A 351 16.86 -11.44 -15.91
C ASP A 351 16.35 -10.01 -15.67
N ARG A 352 15.02 -9.86 -15.62
CA ARG A 352 14.35 -8.60 -15.32
C ARG A 352 13.60 -8.70 -13.98
N CYS A 353 13.92 -7.81 -13.05
CA CYS A 353 13.29 -7.76 -11.72
C CYS A 353 13.32 -9.09 -10.94
N VAL A 354 14.24 -9.99 -11.26
CA VAL A 354 14.48 -11.22 -10.47
C VAL A 354 14.99 -10.85 -9.08
N VAL A 355 14.47 -11.52 -8.04
CA VAL A 355 14.75 -11.30 -6.62
C VAL A 355 15.43 -12.49 -5.98
#